data_edbc06e3dda91d9484b4931f753acf33
#
_entry.id   edbc06e3dda91d9484b4931f753acf33
#
_cell.length_a   1.000
_cell.length_b   1.000
_cell.length_c   1.000
_cell.angle_alpha   90.00
_cell.angle_beta   90.00
_cell.angle_gamma   90.00
#
_symmetry.space_group_name_H-M   'P 1'
#
loop_
_entity.id
_entity.type
_entity.pdbx_description
1 polymer ?
#
loop_
_entity_poly.entity_id
_entity_poly.type
_entity_poly.pdbx_seq_one_letter_code
_entity_poly.pdbx_strand_id
1 'polypeptide(L)'
;MSKKTAVYDESTFRVLKGLEPVRERPGMYTRTDSPMHVIQEVIDNAADEALAGFAKNIHGVLHRDGSVTVADDGRGIPVGPHPEEQVPVVVLAFTRLHAGGKFDKKSGQSAYAFSGGLHGVGVAVTNALSTRVEVEVRRDGRIHNVVFSENG
;
A
#
# COMPACT_ATOMS: atom_id res chain seq x y z
N MET A 1 21.46 14.86 41.06
CA MET A 1 20.87 13.97 40.02
C MET A 1 21.84 13.90 38.86
N SER A 2 22.53 12.77 38.69
CA SER A 2 23.49 12.56 37.60
C SER A 2 22.72 12.41 36.28
N LYS A 3 22.91 13.31 35.33
CA LYS A 3 22.45 13.12 33.94
C LYS A 3 23.23 11.93 33.38
N LYS A 4 22.57 10.79 33.18
CA LYS A 4 23.09 9.73 32.33
C LYS A 4 23.28 10.31 30.92
N THR A 5 24.51 10.59 30.56
CA THR A 5 24.88 10.91 29.17
C THR A 5 24.55 9.67 28.36
N ALA A 6 23.61 9.79 27.41
CA ALA A 6 23.32 8.72 26.48
C ALA A 6 24.62 8.44 25.70
N VAL A 7 25.05 7.19 25.74
CA VAL A 7 26.21 6.74 24.96
C VAL A 7 25.79 6.77 23.49
N TYR A 8 26.56 7.47 22.67
CA TYR A 8 26.35 7.55 21.22
C TYR A 8 27.40 6.65 20.55
N ASP A 9 26.99 5.43 20.27
CA ASP A 9 27.81 4.40 19.62
C ASP A 9 26.97 3.61 18.60
N GLU A 10 27.55 2.59 18.02
CA GLU A 10 26.91 1.76 16.99
C GLU A 10 25.60 1.11 17.48
N SER A 11 25.46 0.87 18.77
CA SER A 11 24.25 0.28 19.37
C SER A 11 23.05 1.23 19.37
N THR A 12 23.31 2.54 19.22
CA THR A 12 22.25 3.55 19.15
C THR A 12 21.62 3.69 17.76
N PHE A 13 22.23 3.08 16.74
CA PHE A 13 21.71 3.07 15.39
C PHE A 13 20.65 1.98 15.20
N ARG A 14 19.41 2.41 15.03
CA ARG A 14 18.29 1.51 14.71
C ARG A 14 17.99 1.55 13.21
N VAL A 15 18.01 0.39 12.58
CA VAL A 15 17.58 0.22 11.19
C VAL A 15 16.12 -0.22 11.18
N LEU A 16 15.25 0.63 10.64
CA LEU A 16 13.83 0.32 10.47
C LEU A 16 13.63 -0.58 9.23
N LYS A 17 12.77 -1.57 9.35
CA LYS A 17 12.52 -2.55 8.29
C LYS A 17 11.04 -2.57 7.88
N GLY A 18 10.78 -2.99 6.62
CA GLY A 18 9.42 -3.18 6.12
C GLY A 18 8.58 -1.89 6.21
N LEU A 19 7.49 -1.94 6.95
CA LEU A 19 6.57 -0.82 7.16
C LEU A 19 6.82 -0.02 8.45
N GLU A 20 7.81 -0.40 9.26
CA GLU A 20 8.18 0.35 10.48
C GLU A 20 8.45 1.85 10.21
N PRO A 21 9.16 2.24 9.13
CA PRO A 21 9.40 3.65 8.84
C PRO A 21 8.12 4.47 8.70
N VAL A 22 7.08 3.88 8.12
CA VAL A 22 5.77 4.53 7.93
C VAL A 22 5.08 4.75 9.27
N ARG A 23 5.11 3.74 10.14
CA ARG A 23 4.48 3.80 11.47
C ARG A 23 5.19 4.78 12.40
N GLU A 24 6.52 4.81 12.36
CA GLU A 24 7.33 5.71 13.20
C GLU A 24 7.23 7.17 12.74
N ARG A 25 7.14 7.41 11.44
CA ARG A 25 7.14 8.76 10.84
C ARG A 25 6.10 8.87 9.72
N PRO A 26 4.81 8.75 10.01
CA PRO A 26 3.76 8.75 8.99
C PRO A 26 3.75 10.03 8.15
N GLY A 27 4.08 11.17 8.72
CA GLY A 27 4.13 12.45 8.03
C GLY A 27 5.16 12.55 6.90
N MET A 28 6.10 11.61 6.79
CA MET A 28 7.02 11.51 5.65
C MET A 28 6.39 10.82 4.43
N TYR A 29 5.29 10.08 4.62
CA TYR A 29 4.68 9.22 3.60
C TYR A 29 3.27 9.66 3.22
N THR A 30 2.56 10.28 4.14
CA THR A 30 1.20 10.77 3.92
C THR A 30 0.94 11.99 4.79
N ARG A 31 -0.13 12.71 4.49
CA ARG A 31 -0.61 13.78 5.35
C ARG A 31 -1.26 13.17 6.61
N THR A 32 -0.99 13.77 7.75
CA THR A 32 -1.44 13.27 9.06
C THR A 32 -2.56 14.11 9.68
N ASP A 33 -3.01 15.14 8.98
CA ASP A 33 -4.11 16.01 9.41
C ASP A 33 -5.49 15.37 9.26
N SER A 34 -5.59 14.29 8.46
CA SER A 34 -6.84 13.56 8.29
C SER A 34 -6.59 12.09 7.92
N PRO A 35 -7.36 11.13 8.47
CA PRO A 35 -7.30 9.72 8.05
C PRO A 35 -7.75 9.50 6.60
N MET A 36 -8.40 10.49 5.98
CA MET A 36 -8.81 10.44 4.58
C MET A 36 -7.64 10.20 3.63
N HIS A 37 -6.42 10.62 3.97
CA HIS A 37 -5.27 10.45 3.09
C HIS A 37 -4.84 8.99 2.92
N VAL A 38 -5.04 8.12 3.91
CA VAL A 38 -4.78 6.69 3.74
C VAL A 38 -5.82 6.01 2.85
N ILE A 39 -7.05 6.53 2.84
CA ILE A 39 -8.13 6.06 1.96
C ILE A 39 -7.90 6.57 0.54
N GLN A 40 -7.36 7.78 0.39
CA GLN A 40 -7.02 8.37 -0.91
C GLN A 40 -6.08 7.46 -1.72
N GLU A 41 -5.08 6.88 -1.09
CA GLU A 41 -4.15 5.94 -1.75
C GLU A 41 -4.88 4.73 -2.36
N VAL A 42 -5.93 4.25 -1.70
CA VAL A 42 -6.76 3.14 -2.21
C VAL A 42 -7.63 3.60 -3.37
N ILE A 43 -8.21 4.79 -3.26
CA ILE A 43 -9.01 5.40 -4.34
C ILE A 43 -8.13 5.67 -5.56
N ASP A 44 -6.93 6.19 -5.37
CA ASP A 44 -5.98 6.45 -6.44
C ASP A 44 -5.57 5.17 -7.17
N ASN A 45 -5.43 4.06 -6.42
CA ASN A 45 -5.19 2.75 -7.02
C ASN A 45 -6.33 2.32 -7.95
N ALA A 46 -7.58 2.46 -7.51
CA ALA A 46 -8.76 2.17 -8.33
C ALA A 46 -8.87 3.15 -9.52
N ALA A 47 -8.57 4.44 -9.31
CA ALA A 47 -8.59 5.45 -10.35
C ALA A 47 -7.55 5.19 -11.44
N ASP A 48 -6.37 4.65 -11.09
CA ASP A 48 -5.36 4.27 -12.08
C ASP A 48 -5.87 3.18 -13.04
N GLU A 49 -6.64 2.21 -12.54
CA GLU A 49 -7.29 1.20 -13.40
C GLU A 49 -8.32 1.83 -14.35
N ALA A 50 -9.05 2.84 -13.88
CA ALA A 50 -10.00 3.58 -14.71
C ALA A 50 -9.29 4.44 -15.76
N LEU A 51 -8.24 5.16 -15.39
CA LEU A 51 -7.42 5.99 -16.30
C LEU A 51 -6.71 5.14 -17.37
N ALA A 52 -6.32 3.92 -17.01
CA ALA A 52 -5.75 2.95 -17.95
C ALA A 52 -6.82 2.29 -18.84
N GLY A 53 -8.11 2.57 -18.63
CA GLY A 53 -9.21 2.05 -19.43
C GLY A 53 -9.70 0.65 -19.05
N PHE A 54 -9.26 0.11 -17.92
CA PHE A 54 -9.61 -1.24 -17.47
C PHE A 54 -10.78 -1.26 -16.48
N ALA A 55 -10.98 -0.21 -15.68
CA ALA A 55 -12.14 -0.08 -14.80
C ALA A 55 -13.13 0.93 -15.37
N LYS A 56 -14.42 0.65 -15.18
CA LYS A 56 -15.54 1.53 -15.55
C LYS A 56 -16.30 2.02 -14.32
N ASN A 57 -16.24 1.26 -13.24
CA ASN A 57 -16.96 1.55 -12.02
C ASN A 57 -16.01 1.49 -10.82
N ILE A 58 -16.12 2.51 -9.97
CA ILE A 58 -15.43 2.59 -8.67
C ILE A 58 -16.49 2.88 -7.62
N HIS A 59 -16.54 2.07 -6.56
CA HIS A 59 -17.48 2.21 -5.47
C HIS A 59 -16.73 2.45 -4.16
N GLY A 60 -17.12 3.50 -3.44
CA GLY A 60 -16.66 3.78 -2.09
C GLY A 60 -17.81 3.64 -1.10
N VAL A 61 -17.60 2.92 0.00
CA VAL A 61 -18.59 2.72 1.07
C VAL A 61 -17.96 3.05 2.40
N LEU A 62 -18.53 4.00 3.12
CA LEU A 62 -18.24 4.27 4.53
C LEU A 62 -19.22 3.47 5.39
N HIS A 63 -18.69 2.53 6.16
CA HIS A 63 -19.49 1.68 7.05
C HIS A 63 -19.78 2.36 8.40
N ARG A 64 -20.79 1.86 9.11
CA ARG A 64 -21.18 2.40 10.42
C ARG A 64 -20.12 2.24 11.50
N ASP A 65 -19.26 1.23 11.38
CA ASP A 65 -18.12 0.98 12.29
C ASP A 65 -16.90 1.88 11.99
N GLY A 66 -17.01 2.76 11.00
CA GLY A 66 -15.93 3.67 10.56
C GLY A 66 -14.97 3.04 9.56
N SER A 67 -15.13 1.77 9.20
CA SER A 67 -14.35 1.17 8.12
C SER A 67 -14.79 1.67 6.75
N VAL A 68 -13.89 1.59 5.76
CA VAL A 68 -14.13 2.02 4.39
C VAL A 68 -13.82 0.88 3.43
N THR A 69 -14.73 0.65 2.50
CA THR A 69 -14.51 -0.25 1.35
C THR A 69 -14.36 0.57 0.09
N VAL A 70 -13.34 0.27 -0.70
CA VAL A 70 -13.19 0.77 -2.08
C VAL A 70 -13.13 -0.44 -3.00
N ALA A 71 -13.97 -0.45 -4.01
CA ALA A 71 -14.03 -1.52 -5.00
C ALA A 71 -13.99 -0.94 -6.41
N ASP A 72 -13.28 -1.60 -7.30
CA ASP A 72 -13.26 -1.33 -8.73
C ASP A 72 -13.52 -2.61 -9.55
N ASP A 73 -13.91 -2.44 -10.80
CA ASP A 73 -14.11 -3.53 -11.75
C ASP A 73 -12.94 -3.68 -12.74
N GLY A 74 -11.74 -3.26 -12.34
CA GLY A 74 -10.51 -3.38 -13.11
C GLY A 74 -9.95 -4.79 -13.18
N ARG A 75 -8.68 -4.91 -13.58
CA ARG A 75 -8.01 -6.20 -13.79
C ARG A 75 -7.73 -6.97 -12.50
N GLY A 76 -7.72 -6.31 -11.38
CA GLY A 76 -7.25 -6.83 -10.10
C GLY A 76 -5.71 -6.92 -10.01
N ILE A 77 -5.19 -6.77 -8.79
CA ILE A 77 -3.76 -6.90 -8.52
C ILE A 77 -3.33 -8.35 -8.80
N PRO A 78 -2.16 -8.60 -9.43
CA PRO A 78 -1.67 -9.96 -9.61
C PRO A 78 -1.54 -10.71 -8.29
N VAL A 79 -1.94 -11.98 -8.27
CA VAL A 79 -1.98 -12.81 -7.06
C VAL A 79 -0.93 -13.92 -7.07
N GLY A 80 -0.31 -14.18 -8.22
CA GLY A 80 0.79 -15.15 -8.34
C GLY A 80 2.07 -14.67 -7.67
N PRO A 81 3.05 -15.56 -7.47
CA PRO A 81 4.35 -15.22 -6.91
C PRO A 81 5.14 -14.30 -7.83
N HIS A 82 5.80 -13.31 -7.23
CA HIS A 82 6.75 -12.47 -7.96
C HIS A 82 7.95 -13.32 -8.40
N PRO A 83 8.46 -13.20 -9.64
CA PRO A 83 9.54 -14.05 -10.16
C PRO A 83 10.80 -14.09 -9.29
N GLU A 84 11.20 -12.96 -8.73
CA GLU A 84 12.41 -12.85 -7.91
C GLU A 84 12.14 -13.04 -6.43
N GLU A 85 11.07 -12.42 -5.90
CA GLU A 85 10.79 -12.40 -4.45
C GLU A 85 10.09 -13.67 -3.96
N GLN A 86 9.48 -14.47 -4.87
CA GLN A 86 8.73 -15.70 -4.56
C GLN A 86 7.57 -15.49 -3.57
N VAL A 87 7.08 -14.26 -3.47
CA VAL A 87 5.95 -13.84 -2.63
C VAL A 87 4.82 -13.37 -3.53
N PRO A 88 3.54 -13.63 -3.21
CA PRO A 88 2.42 -13.14 -3.98
C PRO A 88 2.49 -11.63 -4.22
N VAL A 89 2.30 -11.18 -5.46
CA VAL A 89 2.43 -9.76 -5.82
C VAL A 89 1.49 -8.88 -5.01
N VAL A 90 0.27 -9.34 -4.73
CA VAL A 90 -0.68 -8.63 -3.87
C VAL A 90 -0.12 -8.40 -2.45
N VAL A 91 0.59 -9.38 -1.90
CA VAL A 91 1.24 -9.25 -0.58
C VAL A 91 2.37 -8.22 -0.64
N LEU A 92 3.19 -8.26 -1.68
CA LEU A 92 4.26 -7.26 -1.87
C LEU A 92 3.70 -5.85 -1.99
N ALA A 93 2.61 -5.66 -2.73
CA ALA A 93 1.99 -4.35 -2.92
C ALA A 93 1.57 -3.69 -1.60
N PHE A 94 1.11 -4.49 -0.63
CA PHE A 94 0.64 -3.99 0.67
C PHE A 94 1.71 -4.01 1.77
N THR A 95 2.87 -4.66 1.57
CA THR A 95 3.89 -4.83 2.61
C THR A 95 5.24 -4.22 2.27
N ARG A 96 5.46 -3.80 1.03
CA ARG A 96 6.73 -3.20 0.59
C ARG A 96 6.50 -1.79 0.08
N LEU A 97 7.29 -0.85 0.56
CA LEU A 97 7.39 0.48 -0.01
C LEU A 97 8.05 0.35 -1.40
N HIS A 98 7.59 1.16 -2.34
CA HIS A 98 8.10 1.17 -3.72
C HIS A 98 7.91 -0.16 -4.48
N ALA A 99 7.01 -1.03 -4.03
CA ALA A 99 6.57 -2.19 -4.81
C ALA A 99 5.34 -1.82 -5.66
N GLY A 100 5.46 -1.90 -6.97
CA GLY A 100 4.33 -1.66 -7.86
C GLY A 100 4.73 -1.62 -9.32
N GLY A 101 3.86 -2.05 -10.22
CA GLY A 101 4.06 -2.01 -11.68
C GLY A 101 4.17 -0.59 -12.27
N LYS A 102 4.06 0.44 -11.42
CA LYS A 102 4.16 1.85 -11.79
C LYS A 102 5.59 2.37 -11.87
N PHE A 103 6.56 1.63 -11.32
CA PHE A 103 7.96 2.09 -11.21
C PHE A 103 8.83 1.75 -12.42
N ASP A 104 8.39 0.88 -13.29
CA ASP A 104 9.20 0.42 -14.43
C ASP A 104 9.10 1.36 -15.64
N LYS A 105 9.41 2.65 -15.40
CA LYS A 105 9.48 3.66 -16.48
C LYS A 105 10.69 3.46 -17.41
N LYS A 106 11.70 2.70 -16.99
CA LYS A 106 12.93 2.51 -17.75
C LYS A 106 12.81 1.45 -18.84
N SER A 107 11.94 0.46 -18.68
CA SER A 107 11.74 -0.62 -19.67
C SER A 107 10.69 -0.31 -20.73
N GLY A 108 9.97 0.81 -20.63
CA GLY A 108 8.84 1.10 -21.53
C GLY A 108 7.64 0.16 -21.33
N GLN A 109 7.69 -0.71 -20.35
CA GLN A 109 6.65 -1.71 -20.04
C GLN A 109 5.84 -1.36 -18.79
N SER A 110 5.75 -0.06 -18.43
CA SER A 110 4.85 0.33 -17.35
C SER A 110 3.44 -0.15 -17.66
N ALA A 111 2.85 -0.88 -16.72
CA ALA A 111 1.45 -1.34 -16.81
C ALA A 111 0.46 -0.16 -16.86
N TYR A 112 0.94 1.07 -16.59
CA TYR A 112 0.16 2.29 -16.57
C TYR A 112 0.87 3.42 -17.30
N ALA A 113 0.21 4.01 -18.30
CA ALA A 113 0.70 5.20 -19.00
C ALA A 113 0.66 6.46 -18.11
N PHE A 114 -0.28 6.48 -17.17
CA PHE A 114 -0.47 7.53 -16.16
C PHE A 114 -0.71 6.90 -14.80
N SER A 115 -0.21 7.55 -13.75
CA SER A 115 -0.44 7.15 -12.37
C SER A 115 -0.83 8.38 -11.56
N GLY A 116 -1.97 8.33 -10.88
CA GLY A 116 -2.45 9.37 -9.97
C GLY A 116 -1.72 9.37 -8.62
N GLY A 117 -1.00 8.30 -8.30
CA GLY A 117 -0.24 8.19 -7.05
C GLY A 117 0.98 9.10 -7.06
N LEU A 118 0.93 10.18 -6.27
CA LEU A 118 1.96 11.23 -6.22
C LEU A 118 3.28 10.77 -5.59
N HIS A 119 3.26 9.74 -4.71
CA HIS A 119 4.40 9.39 -3.85
C HIS A 119 5.00 8.00 -4.13
N GLY A 120 4.36 7.17 -4.95
CA GLY A 120 4.85 5.82 -5.29
C GLY A 120 4.92 4.85 -4.11
N VAL A 121 4.28 5.17 -3.00
CA VAL A 121 4.25 4.35 -1.77
C VAL A 121 2.92 3.63 -1.58
N GLY A 122 1.87 4.11 -2.21
CA GLY A 122 0.58 3.48 -2.44
C GLY A 122 -0.08 2.85 -1.21
N VAL A 123 -0.75 1.73 -1.48
CA VAL A 123 -1.53 0.99 -0.49
C VAL A 123 -0.71 0.38 0.65
N ALA A 124 0.62 0.30 0.52
CA ALA A 124 1.49 -0.11 1.63
C ALA A 124 1.44 0.87 2.80
N VAL A 125 1.31 2.17 2.52
CA VAL A 125 1.10 3.20 3.57
C VAL A 125 -0.25 3.03 4.22
N THR A 126 -1.30 2.77 3.45
CA THR A 126 -2.64 2.46 3.97
C THR A 126 -2.58 1.27 4.91
N ASN A 127 -1.92 0.18 4.52
CA ASN A 127 -1.76 -0.99 5.36
C ASN A 127 -0.99 -0.69 6.65
N ALA A 128 0.13 0.03 6.54
CA ALA A 128 0.97 0.39 7.69
C ALA A 128 0.22 1.18 8.77
N LEU A 129 -0.74 2.02 8.35
CA LEU A 129 -1.48 2.95 9.23
C LEU A 129 -2.91 2.46 9.55
N SER A 130 -3.27 1.24 9.15
CA SER A 130 -4.55 0.62 9.44
C SER A 130 -4.38 -0.51 10.45
N THR A 131 -5.36 -0.69 11.33
CA THR A 131 -5.39 -1.83 12.26
C THR A 131 -5.68 -3.14 11.53
N ARG A 132 -6.42 -3.05 10.43
CA ARG A 132 -6.80 -4.18 9.59
C ARG A 132 -7.06 -3.73 8.16
N VAL A 133 -6.56 -4.48 7.19
CA VAL A 133 -6.87 -4.33 5.76
C VAL A 133 -7.27 -5.69 5.20
N GLU A 134 -8.43 -5.74 4.58
CA GLU A 134 -8.90 -6.91 3.84
C GLU A 134 -8.88 -6.61 2.36
N VAL A 135 -8.25 -7.48 1.60
CA VAL A 135 -8.11 -7.34 0.15
C VAL A 135 -8.77 -8.54 -0.52
N GLU A 136 -9.78 -8.28 -1.34
CA GLU A 136 -10.37 -9.26 -2.22
C GLU A 136 -9.98 -8.96 -3.67
N VAL A 137 -9.43 -9.93 -4.36
CA VAL A 137 -9.08 -9.83 -5.78
C VAL A 137 -9.84 -10.90 -6.55
N ARG A 138 -10.60 -10.46 -7.54
CA ARG A 138 -11.28 -11.34 -8.51
C ARG A 138 -10.48 -11.37 -9.80
N ARG A 139 -9.84 -12.50 -10.05
CA ARG A 139 -8.94 -12.65 -11.18
C ARG A 139 -8.89 -14.11 -11.64
N ASP A 140 -8.81 -14.32 -12.96
CA ASP A 140 -8.69 -15.64 -13.57
C ASP A 140 -9.81 -16.64 -13.14
N GLY A 141 -11.05 -16.12 -12.99
CA GLY A 141 -12.21 -16.89 -12.57
C GLY A 141 -12.21 -17.33 -11.11
N ARG A 142 -11.34 -16.74 -10.27
CA ARG A 142 -11.19 -17.05 -8.84
C ARG A 142 -11.31 -15.79 -7.97
N ILE A 143 -11.66 -16.01 -6.71
CA ILE A 143 -11.64 -15.00 -5.66
C ILE A 143 -10.47 -15.31 -4.74
N HIS A 144 -9.59 -14.32 -4.56
CA HIS A 144 -8.43 -14.38 -3.68
C HIS A 144 -8.61 -13.38 -2.55
N ASN A 145 -8.47 -13.84 -1.32
CA ASN A 145 -8.59 -13.00 -0.13
C ASN A 145 -7.27 -12.97 0.63
N VAL A 146 -6.87 -11.77 1.03
CA VAL A 146 -5.71 -11.54 1.90
C VAL A 146 -6.14 -10.59 3.01
N VAL A 147 -5.73 -10.89 4.24
CA VAL A 147 -5.99 -10.05 5.40
C VAL A 147 -4.65 -9.66 6.02
N PHE A 148 -4.48 -8.38 6.24
CA PHE A 148 -3.36 -7.81 6.98
C PHE A 148 -3.89 -7.26 8.30
N SER A 149 -3.18 -7.52 9.39
CA SER A 149 -3.51 -7.01 10.73
C SER A 149 -2.25 -6.51 11.43
N GLU A 150 -2.41 -5.68 12.49
CA GLU A 150 -1.28 -5.16 13.27
C GLU A 150 -0.42 -6.24 13.91
N ASN A 151 -0.99 -7.39 14.14
CA ASN A 151 -0.33 -8.52 14.82
C ASN A 151 0.19 -9.60 13.86
N GLY A 152 0.30 -9.29 12.57
CA GLY A 152 0.87 -10.15 11.54
C GLY A 152 -0.13 -10.87 10.67
#